data_8354c5f684eb87f653b7ad3c691906b7
#
_entry.id   8354c5f684eb87f653b7ad3c691906b7
#
_cell.length_a   1.000
_cell.length_b   1.000
_cell.length_c   1.000
_cell.angle_alpha   90.00
_cell.angle_beta   90.00
_cell.angle_gamma   90.00
#
_symmetry.space_group_name_H-M   'P 1'
#
loop_
_entity.id
_entity.type
_entity.pdbx_description
1 polymer ?
#
loop_
_entity_poly.entity_id
_entity_poly.type
_entity_poly.pdbx_seq_one_letter_code
_entity_poly.pdbx_strand_id
1 'polypeptide(L)'
;MNNPHCELPDHSVPTEHFSPRGDSSQTHAGGSPTAEELTSCLFFSPDDGRIWLNDQRMLLLHTSSFGTLRREIIERLGQEQARGMFTRAGYLSGARDARLIRERWPQADASSAFRAGTHLHTLEGMTKVEPLHFKFDAESGFYEGEFLWHHSCEADEHVAAYGIGQDPVCWTEIGYATGFVSGLFGQMVVFREVECRGMGHASCRVVGKTSEQWGDVERDLSYLRAVNSPAPVHSAPTPAASYEASPPTATDQPLVGASAAFNAASQALQRVAMTPATVLISGESGVGKEMFARQLHQLSRNREGPFVALNCAAIPDNLIEAELFGVERGAY
;
A
#
# COMPACT_ATOMS: atom_id res chain seq x y z
N MET A 1 -21.86 3.96 -55.01
CA MET A 1 -20.82 3.13 -54.40
C MET A 1 -21.20 2.93 -52.94
N ASN A 2 -21.82 1.80 -52.63
CA ASN A 2 -22.45 1.48 -51.36
C ASN A 2 -21.41 0.99 -50.36
N ASN A 3 -21.45 1.57 -49.19
CA ASN A 3 -20.67 1.12 -48.01
C ASN A 3 -21.53 0.09 -47.25
N PRO A 4 -21.08 -1.15 -47.00
CA PRO A 4 -21.87 -2.11 -46.26
C PRO A 4 -21.77 -1.83 -44.76
N HIS A 5 -22.94 -1.67 -44.14
CA HIS A 5 -23.10 -1.65 -42.68
C HIS A 5 -22.63 -2.98 -42.09
N CYS A 6 -21.72 -2.90 -41.13
CA CYS A 6 -21.35 -4.02 -40.26
C CYS A 6 -22.39 -4.07 -39.14
N GLU A 7 -23.40 -4.91 -39.26
CA GLU A 7 -24.34 -5.25 -38.21
C GLU A 7 -23.63 -6.23 -37.26
N LEU A 8 -23.45 -5.84 -36.02
CA LEU A 8 -23.00 -6.72 -34.92
C LEU A 8 -24.20 -7.60 -34.50
N PRO A 9 -24.02 -8.91 -34.33
CA PRO A 9 -25.09 -9.78 -33.84
C PRO A 9 -25.41 -9.48 -32.37
N ASP A 10 -26.69 -9.32 -32.10
CA ASP A 10 -27.29 -9.23 -30.76
C ASP A 10 -27.17 -10.58 -30.07
N HIS A 11 -26.19 -10.70 -29.14
CA HIS A 11 -26.09 -11.81 -28.22
C HIS A 11 -26.49 -11.32 -26.83
N SER A 12 -27.78 -11.38 -26.52
CA SER A 12 -28.29 -11.35 -25.16
C SER A 12 -27.80 -12.56 -24.41
N VAL A 13 -26.64 -12.41 -23.72
CA VAL A 13 -26.12 -13.40 -22.78
C VAL A 13 -26.79 -13.15 -21.42
N PRO A 14 -27.26 -14.20 -20.73
CA PRO A 14 -27.87 -14.06 -19.40
C PRO A 14 -26.85 -13.40 -18.43
N THR A 15 -27.27 -12.36 -17.75
CA THR A 15 -26.53 -11.73 -16.66
C THR A 15 -26.51 -12.68 -15.47
N GLU A 16 -25.61 -13.64 -15.47
CA GLU A 16 -25.18 -14.27 -14.23
C GLU A 16 -24.37 -13.22 -13.44
N HIS A 17 -24.90 -12.84 -12.29
CA HIS A 17 -24.16 -12.02 -11.31
C HIS A 17 -22.94 -12.82 -10.85
N PHE A 18 -21.82 -12.61 -11.54
CA PHE A 18 -20.54 -13.14 -11.11
C PHE A 18 -20.10 -12.37 -9.85
N SER A 19 -20.33 -12.98 -8.71
CA SER A 19 -19.77 -12.51 -7.45
C SER A 19 -18.26 -12.75 -7.52
N PRO A 20 -17.38 -11.74 -7.25
CA PRO A 20 -15.93 -11.93 -7.22
C PRO A 20 -15.46 -12.75 -6.01
N ARG A 21 -16.36 -13.46 -5.36
CA ARG A 21 -16.09 -14.52 -4.42
C ARG A 21 -15.94 -15.83 -5.21
N GLY A 22 -14.84 -15.97 -5.93
CA GLY A 22 -14.28 -17.30 -6.12
C GLY A 22 -14.13 -17.87 -4.72
N ASP A 23 -14.70 -19.05 -4.52
CA ASP A 23 -14.78 -19.77 -3.26
C ASP A 23 -13.41 -19.73 -2.55
N SER A 24 -13.22 -18.79 -1.61
CA SER A 24 -12.01 -18.63 -0.82
C SER A 24 -11.81 -19.76 0.20
N SER A 25 -12.66 -20.80 0.11
CA SER A 25 -12.65 -21.97 1.00
C SER A 25 -11.79 -23.13 0.47
N GLN A 26 -11.20 -23.05 -0.72
CA GLN A 26 -10.17 -24.00 -1.11
C GLN A 26 -8.81 -23.57 -0.53
N THR A 27 -8.64 -23.75 0.77
CA THR A 27 -7.32 -23.92 1.36
C THR A 27 -6.71 -25.16 0.74
N HIS A 28 -5.73 -24.99 -0.14
CA HIS A 28 -4.99 -26.12 -0.68
C HIS A 28 -4.25 -26.79 0.47
N ALA A 29 -4.80 -27.91 0.94
CA ALA A 29 -4.20 -28.69 2.00
C ALA A 29 -2.91 -29.33 1.50
N GLY A 30 -1.77 -28.71 1.84
CA GLY A 30 -0.43 -29.31 1.74
C GLY A 30 0.19 -29.28 0.35
N GLY A 31 0.89 -28.20 0.03
CA GLY A 31 1.74 -28.12 -1.17
C GLY A 31 2.50 -26.79 -1.22
N SER A 32 3.66 -26.80 -1.88
CA SER A 32 4.37 -25.58 -2.22
C SER A 32 3.60 -24.84 -3.31
N PRO A 33 3.44 -23.51 -3.25
CA PRO A 33 2.84 -22.72 -4.32
C PRO A 33 3.57 -22.97 -5.65
N THR A 34 2.85 -23.42 -6.66
CA THR A 34 3.40 -23.62 -8.02
C THR A 34 3.24 -22.35 -8.85
N ALA A 35 4.04 -22.20 -9.91
CA ALA A 35 3.90 -21.08 -10.84
C ALA A 35 2.50 -21.03 -11.50
N GLU A 36 1.90 -22.20 -11.76
CA GLU A 36 0.56 -22.32 -12.33
C GLU A 36 -0.52 -21.85 -11.35
N GLU A 37 -0.44 -22.24 -10.07
CA GLU A 37 -1.35 -21.79 -9.03
C GLU A 37 -1.25 -20.27 -8.80
N LEU A 38 -0.04 -19.71 -8.80
CA LEU A 38 0.17 -18.27 -8.67
C LEU A 38 -0.39 -17.52 -9.90
N THR A 39 -0.17 -18.04 -11.10
CA THR A 39 -0.74 -17.46 -12.33
C THR A 39 -2.27 -17.52 -12.30
N SER A 40 -2.86 -18.56 -11.72
CA SER A 40 -4.32 -18.68 -11.57
C SER A 40 -4.92 -17.63 -10.61
N CYS A 41 -4.10 -17.02 -9.74
CA CYS A 41 -4.52 -15.90 -8.92
C CYS A 41 -4.70 -14.61 -9.72
N LEU A 42 -4.10 -14.51 -10.91
CA LEU A 42 -4.25 -13.36 -11.80
C LEU A 42 -5.52 -13.55 -12.66
N PHE A 43 -6.48 -12.66 -12.47
CA PHE A 43 -7.76 -12.74 -13.13
C PHE A 43 -8.09 -11.45 -13.88
N PHE A 44 -8.46 -11.58 -15.14
CA PHE A 44 -8.91 -10.49 -15.99
C PHE A 44 -10.43 -10.52 -16.08
N SER A 45 -11.07 -9.42 -15.76
CA SER A 45 -12.52 -9.20 -15.93
C SER A 45 -12.74 -8.12 -17.00
N PRO A 46 -12.78 -8.49 -18.30
CA PRO A 46 -12.86 -7.53 -19.38
C PRO A 46 -14.15 -6.71 -19.37
N ASP A 47 -15.25 -7.34 -18.95
CA ASP A 47 -16.59 -6.73 -18.98
C ASP A 47 -16.73 -5.56 -18.00
N ASP A 48 -16.00 -5.59 -16.87
CA ASP A 48 -15.99 -4.50 -15.90
C ASP A 48 -14.66 -3.73 -15.85
N GLY A 49 -13.71 -4.08 -16.74
CA GLY A 49 -12.43 -3.39 -16.87
C GLY A 49 -11.50 -3.57 -15.66
N ARG A 50 -11.55 -4.72 -15.00
CA ARG A 50 -10.76 -4.99 -13.80
C ARG A 50 -9.78 -6.13 -14.01
N ILE A 51 -8.63 -5.99 -13.34
CA ILE A 51 -7.61 -7.05 -13.22
C ILE A 51 -7.40 -7.28 -11.73
N TRP A 52 -7.33 -8.53 -11.34
CA TRP A 52 -7.16 -8.94 -9.95
C TRP A 52 -6.01 -9.91 -9.80
N LEU A 53 -5.23 -9.75 -8.76
CA LEU A 53 -4.33 -10.77 -8.23
C LEU A 53 -4.92 -11.21 -6.89
N ASN A 54 -5.60 -12.35 -6.87
CA ASN A 54 -6.44 -12.79 -5.76
C ASN A 54 -7.51 -11.71 -5.41
N ASP A 55 -7.44 -11.09 -4.25
CA ASP A 55 -8.32 -10.00 -3.78
C ASP A 55 -7.74 -8.60 -4.03
N GLN A 56 -6.54 -8.50 -4.58
CA GLN A 56 -5.87 -7.24 -4.87
C GLN A 56 -6.20 -6.77 -6.29
N ARG A 57 -6.73 -5.54 -6.41
CA ARG A 57 -6.94 -4.95 -7.73
C ARG A 57 -5.62 -4.52 -8.35
N MET A 58 -5.35 -5.01 -9.55
CA MET A 58 -4.17 -4.70 -10.34
C MET A 58 -4.45 -3.67 -11.43
N LEU A 59 -3.41 -3.08 -11.94
CA LEU A 59 -3.41 -2.20 -13.10
C LEU A 59 -2.35 -2.67 -14.08
N LEU A 60 -2.73 -2.85 -15.34
CA LEU A 60 -1.77 -3.06 -16.42
C LEU A 60 -1.31 -1.70 -16.93
N LEU A 61 -0.04 -1.41 -16.78
CA LEU A 61 0.56 -0.14 -17.16
C LEU A 61 1.74 -0.38 -18.13
N HIS A 62 1.85 0.42 -19.17
CA HIS A 62 3.05 0.42 -20.00
C HIS A 62 4.27 0.84 -19.19
N THR A 63 5.41 0.15 -19.36
CA THR A 63 6.66 0.50 -18.66
C THR A 63 7.08 1.93 -18.97
N SER A 64 6.91 2.39 -20.20
CA SER A 64 7.17 3.79 -20.59
C SER A 64 6.30 4.82 -19.85
N SER A 65 5.04 4.48 -19.52
CA SER A 65 4.17 5.33 -18.70
C SER A 65 4.67 5.39 -17.25
N PHE A 66 5.09 4.24 -16.71
CA PHE A 66 5.75 4.17 -15.41
C PHE A 66 7.06 4.98 -15.40
N GLY A 67 7.90 4.82 -16.43
CA GLY A 67 9.14 5.58 -16.62
C GLY A 67 8.91 7.10 -16.68
N THR A 68 7.83 7.53 -17.40
CA THR A 68 7.46 8.95 -17.46
C THR A 68 7.04 9.47 -16.06
N LEU A 69 6.17 8.75 -15.36
CA LEU A 69 5.77 9.11 -14.00
C LEU A 69 6.98 9.19 -13.05
N ARG A 70 7.87 8.21 -13.13
CA ARG A 70 9.10 8.15 -12.35
C ARG A 70 10.00 9.36 -12.61
N ARG A 71 10.19 9.72 -13.87
CA ARG A 71 10.97 10.91 -14.27
C ARG A 71 10.35 12.19 -13.72
N GLU A 72 9.05 12.41 -13.88
CA GLU A 72 8.36 13.59 -13.35
C GLU A 72 8.52 13.72 -11.83
N ILE A 73 8.47 12.62 -11.10
CA ILE A 73 8.67 12.61 -9.65
C ILE A 73 10.12 12.98 -9.29
N ILE A 74 11.11 12.40 -9.99
CA ILE A 74 12.53 12.68 -9.77
C ILE A 74 12.84 14.15 -10.07
N GLU A 75 12.36 14.69 -11.19
CA GLU A 75 12.62 16.07 -11.59
C GLU A 75 11.98 17.09 -10.64
N ARG A 76 10.82 16.78 -10.05
CA ARG A 76 10.12 17.70 -9.14
C ARG A 76 10.57 17.62 -7.70
N LEU A 77 10.87 16.44 -7.21
CA LEU A 77 11.16 16.19 -5.79
C LEU A 77 12.65 15.96 -5.50
N GLY A 78 13.43 15.69 -6.55
CA GLY A 78 14.80 15.23 -6.42
C GLY A 78 14.91 13.73 -6.15
N GLN A 79 16.11 13.19 -6.41
CA GLN A 79 16.38 11.75 -6.42
C GLN A 79 16.14 11.08 -5.06
N GLU A 80 16.57 11.70 -3.96
CA GLU A 80 16.43 11.11 -2.61
C GLU A 80 14.96 10.97 -2.16
N GLN A 81 14.13 11.99 -2.42
CA GLN A 81 12.71 11.92 -2.05
C GLN A 81 11.97 10.93 -2.96
N ALA A 82 12.24 10.95 -4.26
CA ALA A 82 11.70 10.01 -5.22
C ALA A 82 12.06 8.56 -4.82
N ARG A 83 13.33 8.30 -4.49
CA ARG A 83 13.79 6.99 -4.00
C ARG A 83 12.97 6.54 -2.80
N GLY A 84 12.80 7.38 -1.79
CA GLY A 84 11.98 7.04 -0.62
C GLY A 84 10.52 6.73 -0.98
N MET A 85 9.90 7.46 -1.93
CA MET A 85 8.54 7.20 -2.37
C MET A 85 8.41 5.84 -3.06
N PHE A 86 9.28 5.55 -4.02
CA PHE A 86 9.27 4.29 -4.77
C PHE A 86 9.60 3.10 -3.88
N THR A 87 10.60 3.23 -3.00
CA THR A 87 10.94 2.18 -2.03
C THR A 87 9.75 1.84 -1.10
N ARG A 88 9.03 2.85 -0.60
CA ARG A 88 7.82 2.61 0.22
C ARG A 88 6.68 1.98 -0.57
N ALA A 89 6.46 2.41 -1.81
CA ALA A 89 5.43 1.81 -2.67
C ALA A 89 5.72 0.33 -2.91
N GLY A 90 6.96 0.00 -3.25
CA GLY A 90 7.42 -1.38 -3.40
C GLY A 90 7.29 -2.18 -2.11
N TYR A 91 7.73 -1.64 -0.97
CA TYR A 91 7.61 -2.29 0.33
C TYR A 91 6.17 -2.70 0.66
N LEU A 92 5.22 -1.80 0.43
CA LEU A 92 3.80 -2.08 0.67
C LEU A 92 3.25 -3.17 -0.27
N SER A 93 3.68 -3.19 -1.53
CA SER A 93 3.32 -4.26 -2.48
C SER A 93 3.87 -5.59 -2.03
N GLY A 94 5.17 -5.68 -1.75
CA GLY A 94 5.80 -6.92 -1.30
C GLY A 94 5.20 -7.46 0.02
N ALA A 95 4.91 -6.58 0.98
CA ALA A 95 4.27 -6.98 2.23
C ALA A 95 2.84 -7.52 2.03
N ARG A 96 2.09 -7.01 1.04
CA ARG A 96 0.77 -7.55 0.66
C ARG A 96 0.88 -8.94 0.05
N ASP A 97 1.84 -9.13 -0.83
CA ASP A 97 2.08 -10.43 -1.47
C ASP A 97 2.57 -11.49 -0.48
N ALA A 98 3.40 -11.11 0.48
CA ALA A 98 3.78 -11.99 1.59
C ALA A 98 2.55 -12.45 2.38
N ARG A 99 1.60 -11.54 2.63
CA ARG A 99 0.33 -11.87 3.28
C ARG A 99 -0.52 -12.81 2.41
N LEU A 100 -0.65 -12.52 1.11
CA LEU A 100 -1.35 -13.39 0.17
C LEU A 100 -0.82 -14.82 0.21
N ILE A 101 0.50 -15.01 0.15
CA ILE A 101 1.13 -16.33 0.21
C ILE A 101 0.82 -17.03 1.54
N ARG A 102 0.94 -16.34 2.67
CA ARG A 102 0.67 -16.90 4.00
C ARG A 102 -0.80 -17.30 4.21
N GLU A 103 -1.72 -16.52 3.68
CA GLU A 103 -3.16 -16.77 3.82
C GLU A 103 -3.61 -17.92 2.90
N ARG A 104 -3.10 -17.98 1.68
CA ARG A 104 -3.55 -18.96 0.69
C ARG A 104 -2.83 -20.31 0.83
N TRP A 105 -1.56 -20.31 1.24
CA TRP A 105 -0.76 -21.52 1.47
C TRP A 105 -0.16 -21.56 2.88
N PRO A 106 -1.00 -21.66 3.92
CA PRO A 106 -0.54 -21.58 5.31
C PRO A 106 0.38 -22.72 5.72
N GLN A 107 0.42 -23.82 4.95
CA GLN A 107 1.27 -24.99 5.17
C GLN A 107 2.55 -24.99 4.32
N ALA A 108 2.74 -23.98 3.48
CA ALA A 108 3.96 -23.88 2.69
C ALA A 108 5.16 -23.67 3.62
N ASP A 109 6.22 -24.44 3.39
CA ASP A 109 7.50 -24.19 4.07
C ASP A 109 8.07 -22.83 3.62
N ALA A 110 8.91 -22.25 4.44
CA ALA A 110 9.43 -20.91 4.19
C ALA A 110 10.22 -20.78 2.90
N SER A 111 10.92 -21.86 2.44
CA SER A 111 11.63 -21.86 1.18
C SER A 111 10.67 -21.82 -0.02
N SER A 112 9.56 -22.55 0.08
CA SER A 112 8.51 -22.58 -0.94
C SER A 112 7.74 -21.27 -0.98
N ALA A 113 7.39 -20.73 0.17
CA ALA A 113 6.75 -19.42 0.29
C ALA A 113 7.65 -18.29 -0.26
N PHE A 114 8.95 -18.37 0.00
CA PHE A 114 9.92 -17.42 -0.56
C PHE A 114 9.98 -17.51 -2.11
N ARG A 115 10.09 -18.74 -2.67
CA ARG A 115 10.06 -18.93 -4.13
C ARG A 115 8.78 -18.40 -4.77
N ALA A 116 7.67 -18.53 -4.09
CA ALA A 116 6.41 -17.95 -4.58
C ALA A 116 6.51 -16.44 -4.78
N GLY A 117 7.16 -15.71 -3.86
CA GLY A 117 7.40 -14.28 -4.01
C GLY A 117 8.27 -13.91 -5.20
N THR A 118 9.32 -14.71 -5.49
CA THR A 118 10.13 -14.47 -6.68
C THR A 118 9.33 -14.69 -7.97
N HIS A 119 8.38 -15.62 -7.97
CA HIS A 119 7.47 -15.83 -9.09
C HIS A 119 6.43 -14.72 -9.23
N LEU A 120 5.87 -14.23 -8.13
CA LEU A 120 4.91 -13.10 -8.17
C LEU A 120 5.57 -11.86 -8.74
N HIS A 121 6.76 -11.51 -8.28
CA HIS A 121 7.52 -10.36 -8.79
C HIS A 121 7.82 -10.47 -10.30
N THR A 122 8.05 -11.69 -10.77
CA THR A 122 8.20 -11.97 -12.20
C THR A 122 6.86 -11.87 -12.94
N LEU A 123 5.77 -12.39 -12.36
CA LEU A 123 4.41 -12.35 -12.93
C LEU A 123 3.89 -10.91 -13.06
N GLU A 124 4.23 -10.03 -12.13
CA GLU A 124 3.91 -8.60 -12.16
C GLU A 124 4.67 -7.83 -13.26
N GLY A 125 5.67 -8.46 -13.89
CA GLY A 125 6.41 -7.89 -15.00
C GLY A 125 7.49 -6.89 -14.58
N MET A 126 7.86 -6.84 -13.30
CA MET A 126 8.87 -5.91 -12.79
C MET A 126 10.29 -6.36 -13.15
N THR A 127 10.62 -7.64 -12.87
CA THR A 127 11.94 -8.21 -13.12
C THR A 127 11.88 -9.74 -13.08
N LYS A 128 12.80 -10.41 -13.75
CA LYS A 128 13.00 -11.85 -13.59
C LYS A 128 14.01 -12.09 -12.49
N VAL A 129 13.59 -12.72 -11.40
CA VAL A 129 14.44 -13.03 -10.25
C VAL A 129 15.11 -14.39 -10.42
N GLU A 130 16.43 -14.42 -10.34
CA GLU A 130 17.25 -15.62 -10.32
C GLU A 130 17.97 -15.72 -8.96
N PRO A 131 17.61 -16.69 -8.09
CA PRO A 131 18.30 -16.89 -6.83
C PRO A 131 19.70 -17.47 -7.07
N LEU A 132 20.75 -16.84 -6.53
CA LEU A 132 22.09 -17.41 -6.50
C LEU A 132 22.26 -18.30 -5.27
N HIS A 133 21.98 -17.77 -4.11
CA HIS A 133 21.84 -18.53 -2.87
C HIS A 133 20.94 -17.79 -1.90
N PHE A 134 20.31 -18.53 -1.00
CA PHE A 134 19.71 -17.94 0.20
C PHE A 134 19.70 -18.95 1.34
N LYS A 135 19.86 -18.45 2.54
CA LYS A 135 19.78 -19.20 3.80
C LYS A 135 18.92 -18.41 4.76
N PHE A 136 18.07 -19.10 5.45
CA PHE A 136 17.35 -18.52 6.54
C PHE A 136 17.19 -19.57 7.66
N ASP A 137 17.13 -19.10 8.89
CA ASP A 137 16.88 -19.90 10.08
C ASP A 137 15.86 -19.13 10.94
N ALA A 138 14.66 -19.70 11.04
CA ALA A 138 13.56 -19.07 11.78
C ALA A 138 13.80 -19.04 13.31
N GLU A 139 14.60 -19.98 13.84
CA GLU A 139 14.88 -20.04 15.29
C GLU A 139 15.88 -18.96 15.71
N SER A 140 16.93 -18.77 14.94
CA SER A 140 17.95 -17.73 15.20
C SER A 140 17.60 -16.37 14.60
N GLY A 141 16.58 -16.28 13.77
CA GLY A 141 16.27 -15.07 13.02
C GLY A 141 17.30 -14.71 11.94
N PHE A 142 18.12 -15.65 11.52
CA PHE A 142 19.15 -15.43 10.49
C PHE A 142 18.51 -15.42 9.10
N TYR A 143 18.87 -14.42 8.29
CA TYR A 143 18.56 -14.38 6.86
C TYR A 143 19.72 -13.82 6.06
N GLU A 144 20.12 -14.52 5.01
CA GLU A 144 21.05 -14.03 4.00
C GLU A 144 20.63 -14.56 2.64
N GLY A 145 20.54 -13.68 1.65
CA GLY A 145 20.18 -14.05 0.27
C GLY A 145 20.86 -13.18 -0.75
N GLU A 146 21.21 -13.76 -1.91
CA GLU A 146 21.79 -13.07 -3.05
C GLU A 146 21.06 -13.51 -4.32
N PHE A 147 20.72 -12.52 -5.17
CA PHE A 147 19.86 -12.71 -6.33
C PHE A 147 20.37 -11.88 -7.51
N LEU A 148 20.15 -12.41 -8.71
CA LEU A 148 20.25 -11.63 -9.94
C LEU A 148 18.85 -11.25 -10.41
N TRP A 149 18.70 -9.99 -10.78
CA TRP A 149 17.51 -9.46 -11.42
C TRP A 149 17.81 -9.17 -12.89
N HIS A 150 17.06 -9.85 -13.75
CA HIS A 150 17.16 -9.69 -15.19
C HIS A 150 15.98 -8.88 -15.70
N HIS A 151 16.22 -8.00 -16.66
CA HIS A 151 15.18 -7.19 -17.30
C HIS A 151 14.41 -6.32 -16.31
N SER A 152 15.09 -5.70 -15.33
CA SER A 152 14.47 -4.74 -14.43
C SER A 152 13.86 -3.59 -15.23
N CYS A 153 12.54 -3.42 -15.13
CA CYS A 153 11.84 -2.34 -15.81
C CYS A 153 12.26 -0.96 -15.26
N GLU A 154 12.57 -0.86 -13.96
CA GLU A 154 13.06 0.39 -13.38
C GLU A 154 14.42 0.80 -13.93
N ALA A 155 15.35 -0.16 -14.04
CA ALA A 155 16.67 0.11 -14.60
C ALA A 155 16.57 0.49 -16.09
N ASP A 156 15.75 -0.21 -16.87
CA ASP A 156 15.57 0.05 -18.30
C ASP A 156 15.00 1.46 -18.54
N GLU A 157 13.94 1.82 -17.83
CA GLU A 157 13.32 3.14 -17.95
C GLU A 157 14.24 4.26 -17.42
N HIS A 158 15.03 3.99 -16.37
CA HIS A 158 16.00 4.95 -15.85
C HIS A 158 17.12 5.21 -16.86
N VAL A 159 17.70 4.15 -17.43
CA VAL A 159 18.77 4.26 -18.44
C VAL A 159 18.25 4.96 -19.69
N ALA A 160 17.01 4.70 -20.11
CA ALA A 160 16.41 5.39 -21.24
C ALA A 160 16.23 6.90 -20.99
N ALA A 161 15.94 7.31 -19.75
CA ALA A 161 15.73 8.71 -19.40
C ALA A 161 17.00 9.50 -19.07
N TYR A 162 17.96 8.88 -18.37
CA TYR A 162 19.12 9.56 -17.77
C TYR A 162 20.46 8.99 -18.20
N GLY A 163 20.48 7.83 -18.88
CA GLY A 163 21.73 7.13 -19.20
C GLY A 163 22.27 6.32 -18.01
N ILE A 164 23.53 5.89 -18.15
CA ILE A 164 24.25 5.16 -17.10
C ILE A 164 24.72 6.15 -16.02
N GLY A 165 24.43 5.82 -14.76
CA GLY A 165 24.80 6.58 -13.57
C GLY A 165 25.81 5.86 -12.67
N GLN A 166 25.93 6.34 -11.43
CA GLN A 166 26.83 5.75 -10.43
C GLN A 166 26.07 5.09 -9.27
N ASP A 167 24.78 5.36 -9.14
CA ASP A 167 23.95 4.85 -8.07
C ASP A 167 22.94 3.82 -8.58
N PRO A 168 22.57 2.83 -7.75
CA PRO A 168 21.54 1.85 -8.10
C PRO A 168 20.15 2.52 -8.15
N VAL A 169 19.31 2.03 -9.07
CA VAL A 169 18.08 2.73 -9.45
C VAL A 169 16.80 1.88 -9.33
N CYS A 170 16.88 0.62 -8.91
CA CYS A 170 15.73 -0.29 -8.80
C CYS A 170 15.01 -0.12 -7.44
N TRP A 171 14.51 1.07 -7.18
CA TRP A 171 14.03 1.44 -5.84
C TRP A 171 12.72 0.78 -5.46
N THR A 172 11.78 0.62 -6.40
CA THR A 172 10.52 -0.10 -6.16
C THR A 172 10.80 -1.58 -5.93
N GLU A 173 11.67 -2.16 -6.75
CA GLU A 173 12.03 -3.58 -6.67
C GLU A 173 12.75 -3.90 -5.34
N ILE A 174 13.69 -3.04 -4.89
CA ILE A 174 14.34 -3.15 -3.56
C ILE A 174 13.31 -3.02 -2.43
N GLY A 175 12.39 -2.09 -2.56
CA GLY A 175 11.28 -1.94 -1.62
C GLY A 175 10.43 -3.21 -1.54
N TYR A 176 10.06 -3.76 -2.70
CA TYR A 176 9.27 -4.99 -2.80
C TYR A 176 9.97 -6.17 -2.11
N ALA A 177 11.24 -6.44 -2.46
CA ALA A 177 12.00 -7.51 -1.84
C ALA A 177 12.11 -7.36 -0.32
N THR A 178 12.38 -6.14 0.16
CA THR A 178 12.42 -5.81 1.58
C THR A 178 11.07 -6.06 2.26
N GLY A 179 9.96 -5.59 1.65
CA GLY A 179 8.61 -5.75 2.19
C GLY A 179 8.13 -7.19 2.19
N PHE A 180 8.37 -7.91 1.09
CA PHE A 180 7.98 -9.31 0.95
C PHE A 180 8.70 -10.20 1.97
N VAL A 181 10.02 -10.14 2.02
CA VAL A 181 10.81 -10.99 2.91
C VAL A 181 10.58 -10.63 4.37
N SER A 182 10.52 -9.34 4.71
CA SER A 182 10.19 -8.92 6.07
C SER A 182 8.79 -9.37 6.50
N GLY A 183 7.80 -9.26 5.60
CA GLY A 183 6.43 -9.73 5.84
C GLY A 183 6.33 -11.25 5.98
N LEU A 184 7.14 -12.00 5.22
CA LEU A 184 7.14 -13.45 5.26
C LEU A 184 7.79 -14.00 6.54
N PHE A 185 8.92 -13.44 6.97
CA PHE A 185 9.68 -13.94 8.11
C PHE A 185 9.36 -13.23 9.44
N GLY A 186 8.56 -12.16 9.41
CA GLY A 186 8.15 -11.42 10.62
C GLY A 186 9.26 -10.59 11.26
N GLN A 187 10.36 -10.36 10.56
CA GLN A 187 11.49 -9.54 11.01
C GLN A 187 12.00 -8.65 9.86
N MET A 188 12.67 -7.56 10.20
CA MET A 188 13.19 -6.63 9.20
C MET A 188 14.40 -7.23 8.47
N VAL A 189 14.21 -7.49 7.18
CA VAL A 189 15.26 -7.87 6.23
C VAL A 189 15.41 -6.75 5.22
N VAL A 190 16.60 -6.20 5.12
CA VAL A 190 16.92 -5.09 4.21
C VAL A 190 17.67 -5.62 3.01
N PHE A 191 17.19 -5.25 1.82
CA PHE A 191 17.84 -5.54 0.56
C PHE A 191 18.63 -4.33 0.07
N ARG A 192 19.84 -4.59 -0.47
CA ARG A 192 20.68 -3.60 -1.15
C ARG A 192 21.05 -4.09 -2.54
N GLU A 193 20.96 -3.21 -3.50
CA GLU A 193 21.44 -3.45 -4.85
C GLU A 193 22.93 -3.12 -4.90
N VAL A 194 23.76 -4.13 -5.13
CA VAL A 194 25.23 -4.03 -5.14
C VAL A 194 25.81 -3.89 -6.55
N GLU A 195 25.09 -4.36 -7.58
CA GLU A 195 25.32 -4.08 -8.98
C GLU A 195 23.99 -3.73 -9.63
N CYS A 196 23.98 -2.77 -10.54
CA CYS A 196 22.76 -2.29 -11.20
C CYS A 196 23.02 -2.05 -12.70
N ARG A 197 22.01 -2.38 -13.52
CA ARG A 197 22.06 -2.03 -14.96
C ARG A 197 22.11 -0.53 -15.16
N GLY A 198 21.49 0.24 -14.29
CA GLY A 198 21.60 1.71 -14.25
C GLY A 198 23.03 2.21 -13.99
N MET A 199 23.92 1.37 -13.46
CA MET A 199 25.34 1.63 -13.25
C MET A 199 26.23 1.02 -14.36
N GLY A 200 25.62 0.39 -15.39
CA GLY A 200 26.34 -0.23 -16.51
C GLY A 200 26.65 -1.72 -16.35
N HIS A 201 26.16 -2.38 -15.29
CA HIS A 201 26.32 -3.82 -15.14
C HIS A 201 25.35 -4.58 -16.07
N ALA A 202 25.65 -5.85 -16.37
CA ALA A 202 24.84 -6.67 -17.26
C ALA A 202 23.46 -7.03 -16.66
N SER A 203 23.40 -7.16 -15.33
CA SER A 203 22.20 -7.46 -14.54
C SER A 203 22.27 -6.68 -13.22
N CYS A 204 21.15 -6.63 -12.51
CA CYS A 204 21.14 -6.10 -11.16
C CYS A 204 21.41 -7.22 -10.17
N ARG A 205 22.35 -7.04 -9.24
CA ARG A 205 22.68 -8.00 -8.19
C ARG A 205 22.29 -7.41 -6.85
N VAL A 206 21.48 -8.16 -6.10
CA VAL A 206 20.94 -7.71 -4.82
C VAL A 206 21.27 -8.67 -3.70
N VAL A 207 21.54 -8.11 -2.54
CA VAL A 207 21.86 -8.84 -1.32
C VAL A 207 20.86 -8.45 -0.24
N GLY A 208 20.23 -9.46 0.37
CA GLY A 208 19.32 -9.30 1.50
C GLY A 208 19.92 -9.84 2.79
N LYS A 209 19.88 -9.07 3.86
CA LYS A 209 20.30 -9.46 5.21
C LYS A 209 19.40 -8.84 6.25
N THR A 210 19.39 -9.41 7.46
CA THR A 210 18.73 -8.74 8.59
C THR A 210 19.37 -7.39 8.89
N SER A 211 18.63 -6.50 9.52
CA SER A 211 19.15 -5.19 9.93
C SER A 211 20.39 -5.32 10.84
N GLU A 212 20.41 -6.31 11.69
CA GLU A 212 21.55 -6.59 12.60
C GLU A 212 22.80 -7.03 11.85
N GLN A 213 22.66 -7.88 10.83
CA GLN A 213 23.78 -8.36 10.01
C GLN A 213 24.38 -7.25 9.12
N TRP A 214 23.57 -6.28 8.68
CA TRP A 214 24.08 -5.13 7.96
C TRP A 214 24.83 -4.15 8.86
N GLY A 215 24.44 -4.04 10.13
CA GLY A 215 24.95 -3.07 11.09
C GLY A 215 24.45 -1.66 10.86
N ASP A 216 24.90 -0.99 9.79
CA ASP A 216 24.41 0.34 9.40
C ASP A 216 23.28 0.24 8.39
N VAL A 217 22.05 0.41 8.83
CA VAL A 217 20.82 0.39 7.98
C VAL A 217 19.99 1.66 8.11
N GLU A 218 20.46 2.68 8.82
CA GLU A 218 19.67 3.87 9.09
C GLU A 218 19.25 4.59 7.79
N ARG A 219 20.15 4.65 6.81
CA ARG A 219 19.85 5.22 5.50
C ARG A 219 18.77 4.40 4.77
N ASP A 220 18.86 3.08 4.76
CA ASP A 220 17.86 2.21 4.09
C ASP A 220 16.49 2.34 4.76
N LEU A 221 16.48 2.31 6.09
CA LEU A 221 15.25 2.48 6.87
C LEU A 221 14.64 3.89 6.72
N SER A 222 15.46 4.90 6.48
CA SER A 222 14.98 6.27 6.25
C SER A 222 14.09 6.35 5.00
N TYR A 223 14.37 5.57 3.97
CA TYR A 223 13.52 5.49 2.77
C TYR A 223 12.16 4.82 3.03
N LEU A 224 12.06 3.97 4.06
CA LEU A 224 10.80 3.32 4.44
C LEU A 224 9.95 4.20 5.36
N ARG A 225 10.53 5.18 6.04
CA ARG A 225 9.81 6.11 6.90
C ARG A 225 9.04 7.13 6.04
N ALA A 226 7.78 7.35 6.36
CA ALA A 226 7.03 8.46 5.75
C ALA A 226 7.69 9.78 6.16
N VAL A 227 8.11 10.57 5.18
CA VAL A 227 8.60 11.91 5.45
C VAL A 227 7.39 12.80 5.74
N ASN A 228 7.13 13.07 7.01
CA ASN A 228 6.27 14.16 7.43
C ASN A 228 7.04 15.50 7.28
N SER A 229 7.48 15.79 6.06
CA SER A 229 7.98 17.14 5.75
C SER A 229 6.85 17.90 5.06
N PRO A 230 6.43 19.05 5.58
CA PRO A 230 5.67 19.98 4.76
C PRO A 230 6.57 20.35 3.58
N ALA A 231 6.06 20.11 2.36
CA ALA A 231 6.74 20.59 1.15
C ALA A 231 7.07 22.08 1.33
N PRO A 232 8.26 22.56 0.91
CA PRO A 232 8.49 23.98 0.88
C PRO A 232 7.53 24.60 -0.13
N VAL A 233 6.48 25.20 0.38
CA VAL A 233 5.62 26.09 -0.40
C VAL A 233 6.51 27.25 -0.78
N HIS A 234 6.84 27.41 -2.07
CA HIS A 234 7.43 28.62 -2.58
C HIS A 234 6.45 29.77 -2.30
N SER A 235 6.65 30.43 -1.18
CA SER A 235 5.90 31.60 -0.75
C SER A 235 6.31 32.76 -1.63
N ALA A 236 5.39 33.23 -2.46
CA ALA A 236 5.44 34.62 -2.89
C ALA A 236 5.31 35.52 -1.65
N PRO A 237 6.01 36.65 -1.57
CA PRO A 237 6.00 37.47 -0.35
C PRO A 237 4.66 38.20 -0.20
N THR A 238 3.95 37.91 0.88
CA THR A 238 2.80 38.69 1.33
C THR A 238 3.12 39.34 2.69
N PRO A 239 2.75 40.60 2.92
CA PRO A 239 3.25 41.37 4.04
C PRO A 239 2.66 40.89 5.37
N ALA A 240 3.47 41.03 6.41
CA ALA A 240 3.22 40.63 7.77
C ALA A 240 1.95 41.28 8.36
N ALA A 241 1.08 40.40 8.89
CA ALA A 241 0.14 40.76 9.94
C ALA A 241 0.41 39.79 11.10
N SER A 242 0.82 40.38 12.21
CA SER A 242 1.09 39.73 13.47
C SER A 242 -0.20 39.18 14.08
N TYR A 243 -0.33 37.86 14.18
CA TYR A 243 -1.30 37.22 15.09
C TYR A 243 -0.50 36.30 16.02
N GLU A 244 -0.59 36.60 17.30
CA GLU A 244 -0.10 35.74 18.38
C GLU A 244 -0.92 34.42 18.36
N ALA A 245 -0.27 33.33 18.00
CA ALA A 245 -0.87 32.01 18.03
C ALA A 245 -0.80 31.45 19.44
N SER A 246 -1.96 31.24 20.07
CA SER A 246 -2.09 30.38 21.25
C SER A 246 -1.61 28.94 20.91
N PRO A 247 -1.01 28.19 21.87
CA PRO A 247 -0.51 26.85 21.60
C PRO A 247 -1.65 25.92 21.14
N PRO A 248 -1.42 25.05 20.14
CA PRO A 248 -2.46 24.15 19.64
C PRO A 248 -2.87 23.17 20.75
N THR A 249 -4.14 23.21 21.10
CA THR A 249 -4.75 22.17 21.92
C THR A 249 -4.67 20.83 21.17
N ALA A 250 -4.42 19.74 21.88
CA ALA A 250 -4.11 18.37 21.40
C ALA A 250 -5.22 17.70 20.56
N THR A 251 -6.07 18.46 19.87
CA THR A 251 -7.29 18.00 19.18
C THR A 251 -7.21 18.02 17.64
N ASP A 252 -6.12 18.51 17.04
CA ASP A 252 -6.00 18.69 15.59
C ASP A 252 -5.01 17.73 14.93
N GLN A 253 -4.92 16.49 15.41
CA GLN A 253 -4.10 15.50 14.70
C GLN A 253 -4.85 15.00 13.46
N PRO A 254 -4.23 15.12 12.25
CA PRO A 254 -4.84 14.58 11.04
C PRO A 254 -4.95 13.06 11.14
N LEU A 255 -6.03 12.55 10.60
CA LEU A 255 -6.28 11.10 10.51
C LEU A 255 -5.26 10.48 9.55
N VAL A 256 -4.31 9.70 10.08
CA VAL A 256 -3.23 9.11 9.30
C VAL A 256 -3.33 7.59 9.32
N GLY A 257 -3.40 6.99 8.14
CA GLY A 257 -3.39 5.55 7.98
C GLY A 257 -3.17 5.15 6.52
N ALA A 258 -2.48 4.04 6.31
CA ALA A 258 -2.10 3.55 5.00
C ALA A 258 -2.76 2.22 4.60
N SER A 259 -3.51 1.56 5.52
CA SER A 259 -4.16 0.28 5.21
C SER A 259 -5.34 0.46 4.24
N ALA A 260 -5.61 -0.57 3.43
CA ALA A 260 -6.75 -0.58 2.52
C ALA A 260 -8.09 -0.37 3.27
N ALA A 261 -8.24 -0.98 4.45
CA ALA A 261 -9.41 -0.81 5.30
C ALA A 261 -9.54 0.64 5.81
N PHE A 262 -8.45 1.27 6.23
CA PHE A 262 -8.42 2.66 6.62
C PHE A 262 -8.81 3.59 5.46
N ASN A 263 -8.23 3.37 4.26
CA ASN A 263 -8.54 4.18 3.07
C ASN A 263 -10.00 4.03 2.65
N ALA A 264 -10.55 2.81 2.68
CA ALA A 264 -11.96 2.55 2.39
C ALA A 264 -12.89 3.26 3.38
N ALA A 265 -12.58 3.16 4.69
CA ALA A 265 -13.33 3.84 5.75
C ALA A 265 -13.23 5.38 5.61
N SER A 266 -12.05 5.92 5.32
CA SER A 266 -11.83 7.34 5.11
C SER A 266 -12.59 7.88 3.89
N GLN A 267 -12.60 7.15 2.78
CA GLN A 267 -13.39 7.51 1.59
C GLN A 267 -14.91 7.45 1.86
N ALA A 268 -15.37 6.42 2.59
CA ALA A 268 -16.77 6.31 2.99
C ALA A 268 -17.18 7.51 3.86
N LEU A 269 -16.34 7.87 4.83
CA LEU A 269 -16.53 9.02 5.70
C LEU A 269 -16.64 10.34 4.90
N GLN A 270 -15.76 10.60 3.95
CA GLN A 270 -15.80 11.78 3.09
C GLN A 270 -17.09 11.86 2.27
N ARG A 271 -17.58 10.74 1.76
CA ARG A 271 -18.84 10.70 0.98
C ARG A 271 -20.07 11.03 1.83
N VAL A 272 -20.10 10.59 3.10
CA VAL A 272 -21.26 10.82 3.97
C VAL A 272 -21.19 12.14 4.74
N ALA A 273 -20.02 12.75 4.89
CA ALA A 273 -19.80 13.95 5.70
C ALA A 273 -20.70 15.13 5.32
N MET A 274 -21.03 15.29 4.04
CA MET A 274 -21.87 16.37 3.54
C MET A 274 -23.36 16.05 3.56
N THR A 275 -23.75 14.87 4.03
CA THR A 275 -25.15 14.43 4.13
C THR A 275 -25.68 14.54 5.57
N PRO A 276 -26.99 14.62 5.79
CA PRO A 276 -27.59 14.59 7.14
C PRO A 276 -27.75 13.16 7.68
N ALA A 277 -27.07 12.17 7.11
CA ALA A 277 -27.22 10.78 7.48
C ALA A 277 -26.57 10.47 8.84
N THR A 278 -27.24 9.64 9.64
CA THR A 278 -26.64 9.05 10.84
C THR A 278 -25.57 8.03 10.45
N VAL A 279 -24.39 8.14 11.06
CA VAL A 279 -23.25 7.29 10.76
C VAL A 279 -22.92 6.40 11.95
N LEU A 280 -22.88 5.08 11.73
CA LEU A 280 -22.40 4.09 12.70
C LEU A 280 -20.95 3.73 12.36
N ILE A 281 -20.02 3.95 13.30
CA ILE A 281 -18.61 3.56 13.17
C ILE A 281 -18.37 2.35 14.09
N SER A 282 -18.11 1.17 13.49
CA SER A 282 -17.86 -0.07 14.20
C SER A 282 -16.42 -0.53 14.03
N GLY A 283 -15.91 -1.28 15.00
CA GLY A 283 -14.55 -1.83 14.99
C GLY A 283 -14.07 -2.19 16.39
N GLU A 284 -12.90 -2.83 16.49
CA GLU A 284 -12.28 -3.24 17.75
C GLU A 284 -11.93 -2.04 18.66
N SER A 285 -11.67 -2.32 19.94
CA SER A 285 -11.21 -1.28 20.87
C SER A 285 -9.84 -0.77 20.45
N GLY A 286 -9.63 0.55 20.50
CA GLY A 286 -8.33 1.17 20.19
C GLY A 286 -8.06 1.45 18.70
N VAL A 287 -8.90 1.00 17.74
CA VAL A 287 -8.69 1.21 16.29
C VAL A 287 -8.91 2.65 15.81
N GLY A 288 -9.20 3.59 16.69
CA GLY A 288 -9.32 5.01 16.33
C GLY A 288 -10.73 5.47 15.92
N LYS A 289 -11.81 4.77 16.32
CA LYS A 289 -13.20 5.15 16.00
C LYS A 289 -13.54 6.60 16.35
N GLU A 290 -13.06 7.08 17.50
CA GLU A 290 -13.28 8.46 17.93
C GLU A 290 -12.61 9.48 17.00
N MET A 291 -11.41 9.16 16.50
CA MET A 291 -10.73 10.02 15.52
C MET A 291 -11.53 10.12 14.22
N PHE A 292 -12.11 9.01 13.75
CA PHE A 292 -13.01 9.01 12.59
C PHE A 292 -14.28 9.86 12.84
N ALA A 293 -14.87 9.79 14.04
CA ALA A 293 -16.02 10.60 14.39
C ALA A 293 -15.69 12.11 14.39
N ARG A 294 -14.53 12.49 14.95
CA ARG A 294 -14.04 13.88 14.93
C ARG A 294 -13.79 14.38 13.51
N GLN A 295 -13.14 13.55 12.68
CA GLN A 295 -12.90 13.87 11.27
C GLN A 295 -14.22 14.02 10.49
N LEU A 296 -15.21 13.17 10.76
CA LEU A 296 -16.54 13.29 10.16
C LEU A 296 -17.16 14.64 10.50
N HIS A 297 -17.10 15.08 11.75
CA HIS A 297 -17.58 16.38 12.19
C HIS A 297 -16.85 17.54 11.49
N GLN A 298 -15.52 17.50 11.41
CA GLN A 298 -14.69 18.50 10.72
C GLN A 298 -15.01 18.64 9.22
N LEU A 299 -15.37 17.53 8.57
CA LEU A 299 -15.74 17.50 7.16
C LEU A 299 -17.23 17.79 6.91
N SER A 300 -18.05 17.83 7.96
CA SER A 300 -19.50 18.03 7.85
C SER A 300 -19.87 19.49 7.64
N ARG A 301 -21.15 19.72 7.29
CA ARG A 301 -21.74 21.07 7.24
C ARG A 301 -21.78 21.77 8.60
N ASN A 302 -21.73 21.01 9.69
CA ASN A 302 -21.83 21.51 11.07
C ASN A 302 -20.43 21.65 11.71
N ARG A 303 -19.36 21.68 10.95
CA ARG A 303 -17.97 21.79 11.46
C ARG A 303 -17.71 22.97 12.38
N GLU A 304 -18.47 24.07 12.23
CA GLU A 304 -18.39 25.25 13.07
C GLU A 304 -19.16 25.08 14.42
N GLY A 305 -19.96 24.01 14.52
CA GLY A 305 -20.71 23.68 15.73
C GLY A 305 -19.88 22.87 16.74
N PRO A 306 -20.39 22.73 17.96
CA PRO A 306 -19.69 21.95 18.99
C PRO A 306 -19.70 20.44 18.66
N PHE A 307 -18.57 19.79 18.86
CA PHE A 307 -18.48 18.32 18.86
C PHE A 307 -18.73 17.82 20.30
N VAL A 308 -19.86 17.16 20.51
CA VAL A 308 -20.26 16.65 21.84
C VAL A 308 -20.08 15.12 21.82
N ALA A 309 -19.13 14.60 22.60
CA ALA A 309 -18.90 13.16 22.76
C ALA A 309 -19.51 12.69 24.11
N LEU A 310 -20.38 11.68 24.03
CA LEU A 310 -20.97 11.03 25.20
C LEU A 310 -20.52 9.58 25.29
N ASN A 311 -20.05 9.17 26.46
CA ASN A 311 -19.78 7.78 26.76
C ASN A 311 -21.03 7.13 27.38
N CYS A 312 -21.88 6.52 26.56
CA CYS A 312 -23.11 5.88 27.02
C CYS A 312 -22.88 4.77 28.04
N ALA A 313 -21.75 4.10 28.02
CA ALA A 313 -21.41 3.05 29.00
C ALA A 313 -21.08 3.62 30.40
N ALA A 314 -20.76 4.90 30.49
CA ALA A 314 -20.48 5.58 31.77
C ALA A 314 -21.71 6.28 32.39
N ILE A 315 -22.83 6.35 31.65
CA ILE A 315 -24.06 6.99 32.11
C ILE A 315 -24.96 5.91 32.76
N PRO A 316 -25.37 6.05 34.02
CA PRO A 316 -26.34 5.14 34.64
C PRO A 316 -27.67 5.11 33.85
N ASP A 317 -28.25 3.91 33.71
CA ASP A 317 -29.46 3.67 32.90
C ASP A 317 -30.62 4.64 33.22
N ASN A 318 -30.77 5.02 34.50
CA ASN A 318 -31.80 5.96 34.96
C ASN A 318 -31.53 7.42 34.62
N LEU A 319 -30.36 7.79 34.11
CA LEU A 319 -29.98 9.17 33.75
C LEU A 319 -29.76 9.33 32.21
N ILE A 320 -29.81 8.27 31.45
CA ILE A 320 -29.54 8.32 29.99
C ILE A 320 -30.50 9.30 29.29
N GLU A 321 -31.79 9.22 29.57
CA GLU A 321 -32.79 10.09 28.95
C GLU A 321 -32.59 11.57 29.34
N ALA A 322 -32.23 11.81 30.58
CA ALA A 322 -31.97 13.16 31.09
C ALA A 322 -30.74 13.80 30.48
N GLU A 323 -29.65 12.99 30.30
CA GLU A 323 -28.40 13.47 29.70
C GLU A 323 -28.52 13.65 28.17
N LEU A 324 -29.31 12.83 27.48
CA LEU A 324 -29.47 12.91 26.03
C LEU A 324 -30.48 13.97 25.59
N PHE A 325 -31.57 14.15 26.33
CA PHE A 325 -32.70 15.02 25.93
C PHE A 325 -32.89 16.20 26.85
N GLY A 326 -32.13 16.28 27.93
CA GLY A 326 -32.24 17.31 28.94
C GLY A 326 -33.46 17.10 29.85
N VAL A 327 -33.51 17.88 30.92
CA VAL A 327 -34.63 17.90 31.87
C VAL A 327 -35.18 19.31 32.02
N GLU A 328 -36.50 19.45 32.20
CA GLU A 328 -37.10 20.75 32.53
C GLU A 328 -36.63 21.24 33.91
N ARG A 329 -36.46 22.56 34.06
CA ARG A 329 -36.06 23.13 35.33
C ARG A 329 -37.13 22.81 36.41
N GLY A 330 -36.72 22.01 37.41
CA GLY A 330 -37.56 21.62 38.54
C GLY A 330 -38.14 20.22 38.47
N ALA A 331 -37.64 19.36 37.58
CA ALA A 331 -38.08 17.95 37.47
C ALA A 331 -37.47 17.00 38.54
N TYR A 332 -36.67 17.51 39.49
CA TYR A 332 -36.17 16.84 40.70
C TYR A 332 -36.48 17.65 41.94
#